data_8d84e60f947deffec76f3f25f8383422
#
_entry.id   8d84e60f947deffec76f3f25f8383422
#
_cell.length_a   1.000
_cell.length_b   1.000
_cell.length_c   1.000
_cell.angle_alpha   90.00
_cell.angle_beta   90.00
_cell.angle_gamma   90.00
#
_symmetry.space_group_name_H-M   'P 1'
#
loop_
_entity.id
_entity.type
_entity.pdbx_description
1 polymer ?
#
loop_
_entity_poly.entity_id
_entity_poly.type
_entity_poly.pdbx_seq_one_letter_code
_entity_poly.pdbx_strand_id
1 'polypeptide(L)'
;MKIAVMGYGTIGSGVVEVLEINKDKIAERAGEPIEVKYVLDLREFPGTPIENKIIHDYKTIAQDPEIGIVVETMGGVEPAFTFVKEMLEAGKQVATSNKNLVAAKGAELIKIARDHGVNFQFAARVGGGLAIIR
;
A
#
# COMPACT_ATOMS: atom_id res chain seq x y z
N MET A 1 -4.04 13.52 2.46
CA MET A 1 -4.42 12.08 2.47
C MET A 1 -3.34 11.27 3.16
N LYS A 2 -3.74 10.38 4.02
CA LYS A 2 -2.81 9.45 4.70
C LYS A 2 -2.85 8.10 4.01
N ILE A 3 -1.68 7.50 3.82
CA ILE A 3 -1.55 6.17 3.23
C ILE A 3 -0.75 5.25 4.14
N ALA A 4 -0.85 3.96 3.89
CA ALA A 4 -0.05 2.95 4.55
C ALA A 4 0.67 2.09 3.51
N VAL A 5 1.87 1.65 3.84
CA VAL A 5 2.67 0.75 3.01
C VAL A 5 2.84 -0.56 3.76
N MET A 6 2.45 -1.67 3.14
CA MET A 6 2.63 -3.00 3.71
C MET A 6 3.86 -3.65 3.10
N GLY A 7 4.89 -3.81 3.92
CA GLY A 7 6.20 -4.31 3.53
C GLY A 7 7.21 -3.20 3.30
N TYR A 8 8.40 -3.32 3.90
CA TYR A 8 9.47 -2.34 3.75
C TYR A 8 10.75 -3.00 3.22
N GLY A 9 10.58 -3.83 2.20
CA GLY A 9 11.70 -4.36 1.42
C GLY A 9 12.12 -3.36 0.35
N THR A 10 12.76 -3.85 -0.70
CA THR A 10 13.25 -2.99 -1.79
C THR A 10 12.14 -2.15 -2.43
N ILE A 11 10.99 -2.75 -2.71
CA ILE A 11 9.88 -2.05 -3.34
C ILE A 11 9.22 -1.09 -2.35
N GLY A 12 8.90 -1.55 -1.15
CA GLY A 12 8.23 -0.73 -0.14
C GLY A 12 9.06 0.49 0.27
N SER A 13 10.36 0.30 0.49
CA SER A 13 11.24 1.43 0.80
C SER A 13 11.35 2.39 -0.36
N GLY A 14 11.35 1.87 -1.59
CA GLY A 14 11.36 2.71 -2.79
C GLY A 14 10.10 3.57 -2.90
N VAL A 15 8.94 3.00 -2.59
CA VAL A 15 7.67 3.75 -2.60
C VAL A 15 7.71 4.89 -1.59
N VAL A 16 8.15 4.62 -0.36
CA VAL A 16 8.25 5.64 0.69
C VAL A 16 9.22 6.75 0.27
N GLU A 17 10.37 6.37 -0.29
CA GLU A 17 11.36 7.33 -0.75
C GLU A 17 10.83 8.25 -1.86
N VAL A 18 10.16 7.66 -2.86
CA VAL A 18 9.58 8.43 -3.97
C VAL A 18 8.53 9.41 -3.47
N LEU A 19 7.66 8.98 -2.55
CA LEU A 19 6.64 9.85 -1.97
C LEU A 19 7.26 11.00 -1.20
N GLU A 20 8.36 10.77 -0.49
CA GLU A 20 9.03 11.82 0.27
C GLU A 20 9.78 12.81 -0.64
N ILE A 21 10.53 12.29 -1.63
CA ILE A 21 11.31 13.12 -2.54
C ILE A 21 10.40 13.99 -3.42
N ASN A 22 9.27 13.44 -3.88
CA ASN A 22 8.36 14.11 -4.80
C ASN A 22 7.12 14.66 -4.12
N LYS A 23 7.15 14.85 -2.80
CA LYS A 23 5.95 15.20 -2.03
C LYS A 23 5.24 16.46 -2.54
N ASP A 24 6.00 17.47 -2.94
CA ASP A 24 5.41 18.72 -3.43
C ASP A 24 4.70 18.55 -4.77
N LYS A 25 5.33 17.81 -5.69
CA LYS A 25 4.71 17.51 -6.99
C LYS A 25 3.49 16.62 -6.87
N ILE A 26 3.58 15.64 -5.97
CA ILE A 26 2.46 14.73 -5.72
C ILE A 26 1.30 15.48 -5.09
N ALA A 27 1.57 16.35 -4.12
CA ALA A 27 0.55 17.17 -3.49
C ALA A 27 -0.14 18.07 -4.49
N GLU A 28 0.63 18.67 -5.41
CA GLU A 28 0.09 19.53 -6.47
C GLU A 28 -0.86 18.76 -7.38
N ARG A 29 -0.47 17.56 -7.82
CA ARG A 29 -1.29 16.73 -8.70
C ARG A 29 -2.53 16.16 -8.01
N ALA A 30 -2.40 15.78 -6.75
CA ALA A 30 -3.49 15.19 -5.97
C ALA A 30 -4.44 16.24 -5.39
N GLY A 31 -4.02 17.52 -5.37
CA GLY A 31 -4.79 18.58 -4.74
C GLY A 31 -4.65 18.64 -3.23
N GLU A 32 -3.87 17.74 -2.64
CA GLU A 32 -3.59 17.69 -1.20
C GLU A 32 -2.30 16.92 -0.94
N PRO A 33 -1.65 17.14 0.22
CA PRO A 33 -0.47 16.35 0.58
C PRO A 33 -0.81 14.88 0.76
N ILE A 34 0.12 14.02 0.33
CA ILE A 34 0.03 12.57 0.55
C ILE A 34 1.16 12.19 1.51
N GLU A 35 0.78 11.58 2.62
CA GLU A 35 1.70 11.27 3.70
C GLU A 35 1.61 9.80 4.10
N VAL A 36 2.76 9.15 4.26
CA VAL A 36 2.83 7.78 4.77
C VAL A 36 2.66 7.83 6.28
N LYS A 37 1.56 7.28 6.78
CA LYS A 37 1.29 7.22 8.22
C LYS A 37 1.85 5.96 8.85
N TYR A 38 1.70 4.81 8.18
CA TYR A 38 2.13 3.52 8.68
C TYR A 38 2.95 2.75 7.65
N VAL A 39 3.93 2.02 8.15
CA VAL A 39 4.66 1.00 7.39
C VAL A 39 4.54 -0.32 8.15
N LEU A 40 3.89 -1.30 7.54
CA LEU A 40 3.73 -2.62 8.14
C LEU A 40 4.92 -3.49 7.79
N ASP A 41 5.67 -3.93 8.80
CA ASP A 41 6.77 -4.87 8.62
C ASP A 41 7.01 -5.60 9.95
N LEU A 42 7.48 -6.83 9.89
CA LEU A 42 7.80 -7.59 11.09
C LEU A 42 9.11 -7.12 11.73
N ARG A 43 9.96 -6.45 10.95
CA ARG A 43 11.25 -5.96 11.40
C ARG A 43 11.14 -4.56 11.98
N GLU A 44 12.11 -4.20 12.81
CA GLU A 44 12.29 -2.82 13.26
C GLU A 44 13.34 -2.15 12.37
N PHE A 45 13.26 -0.83 12.26
CA PHE A 45 14.22 -0.03 11.46
C PHE A 45 14.73 1.15 12.28
N PRO A 46 15.47 0.87 13.38
CA PRO A 46 15.92 1.94 14.26
C PRO A 46 16.91 2.87 13.55
N GLY A 47 16.84 4.15 13.88
CA GLY A 47 17.70 5.17 13.29
C GLY A 47 17.31 5.60 11.89
N THR A 48 16.20 5.13 11.36
CA THR A 48 15.71 5.53 10.03
C THR A 48 14.56 6.53 10.14
N PRO A 49 14.27 7.28 9.06
CA PRO A 49 13.15 8.23 9.07
C PRO A 49 11.78 7.59 9.30
N ILE A 50 11.64 6.28 9.05
CA ILE A 50 10.36 5.59 9.22
C ILE A 50 10.24 4.86 10.55
N GLU A 51 11.22 4.97 11.43
CA GLU A 51 11.25 4.25 12.70
C GLU A 51 9.93 4.37 13.48
N ASN A 52 9.38 5.57 13.57
CA ASN A 52 8.16 5.84 14.31
C ASN A 52 6.88 5.49 13.54
N LYS A 53 7.01 5.06 12.29
CA LYS A 53 5.87 4.67 11.44
C LYS A 53 5.68 3.17 11.34
N ILE A 54 6.67 2.40 11.82
CA ILE A 54 6.60 0.94 11.77
C ILE A 54 5.52 0.42 12.70
N ILE A 55 4.68 -0.45 12.16
CA ILE A 55 3.66 -1.19 12.92
C ILE A 55 3.78 -2.68 12.55
N HIS A 56 3.29 -3.53 13.43
CA HIS A 56 3.38 -4.97 13.26
C HIS A 56 2.03 -5.65 13.11
N ASP A 57 0.94 -4.92 13.31
CA ASP A 57 -0.42 -5.44 13.22
C ASP A 57 -1.18 -4.71 12.11
N TYR A 58 -1.55 -5.45 11.04
CA TYR A 58 -2.28 -4.87 9.92
C TYR A 58 -3.65 -4.31 10.32
N LYS A 59 -4.22 -4.76 11.42
CA LYS A 59 -5.51 -4.27 11.90
C LYS A 59 -5.44 -2.80 12.28
N THR A 60 -4.27 -2.30 12.67
CA THR A 60 -4.06 -0.88 12.93
C THR A 60 -4.41 -0.05 11.68
N ILE A 61 -4.02 -0.54 10.51
CA ILE A 61 -4.34 0.12 9.24
C ILE A 61 -5.82 -0.01 8.94
N ALA A 62 -6.37 -1.23 9.05
CA ALA A 62 -7.77 -1.49 8.70
C ALA A 62 -8.73 -0.65 9.53
N GLN A 63 -8.41 -0.40 10.79
CA GLN A 63 -9.26 0.33 11.73
C GLN A 63 -9.07 1.84 11.70
N ASP A 64 -8.06 2.35 11.00
CA ASP A 64 -7.77 3.78 10.96
C ASP A 64 -8.54 4.46 9.82
N PRO A 65 -9.55 5.29 10.15
CA PRO A 65 -10.35 5.95 9.12
C PRO A 65 -9.58 6.99 8.31
N GLU A 66 -8.42 7.45 8.78
CA GLU A 66 -7.60 8.41 8.05
C GLU A 66 -6.88 7.75 6.85
N ILE A 67 -6.72 6.43 6.87
CA ILE A 67 -6.03 5.74 5.78
C ILE A 67 -7.01 5.49 4.65
N GLY A 68 -6.77 6.12 3.51
CA GLY A 68 -7.59 5.95 2.31
C GLY A 68 -7.01 4.96 1.30
N ILE A 69 -5.69 4.87 1.22
CA ILE A 69 -4.99 4.03 0.26
C ILE A 69 -3.94 3.19 0.99
N VAL A 70 -3.86 1.93 0.59
CA VAL A 70 -2.86 0.98 1.10
C VAL A 70 -2.04 0.48 -0.09
N VAL A 71 -0.72 0.53 0.03
CA VAL A 71 0.20 0.01 -0.98
C VAL A 71 0.80 -1.28 -0.46
N GLU A 72 0.56 -2.39 -1.16
CA GLU A 72 1.01 -3.72 -0.76
C GLU A 72 2.24 -4.12 -1.58
N THR A 73 3.34 -4.42 -0.91
CA THR A 73 4.64 -4.73 -1.53
C THR A 73 5.31 -5.97 -0.92
N MET A 74 4.53 -6.81 -0.23
CA MET A 74 5.11 -7.91 0.55
C MET A 74 5.60 -9.09 -0.29
N GLY A 75 4.91 -9.41 -1.36
CA GLY A 75 5.21 -10.62 -2.13
C GLY A 75 4.55 -11.87 -1.55
N GLY A 76 4.36 -12.89 -2.40
CA GLY A 76 3.68 -14.12 -2.03
C GLY A 76 2.16 -13.96 -1.96
N VAL A 77 1.44 -15.08 -1.87
CA VAL A 77 -0.03 -15.05 -1.83
C VAL A 77 -0.54 -14.77 -0.41
N GLU A 78 -0.03 -15.46 0.58
CA GLU A 78 -0.37 -15.21 1.98
C GLU A 78 0.86 -14.75 2.74
N PRO A 79 0.72 -13.83 3.70
CA PRO A 79 -0.52 -13.27 4.24
C PRO A 79 -1.12 -12.11 3.43
N ALA A 80 -0.52 -11.76 2.29
CA ALA A 80 -0.95 -10.61 1.49
C ALA A 80 -2.44 -10.67 1.13
N PHE A 81 -2.95 -11.82 0.73
CA PHE A 81 -4.36 -11.97 0.37
C PHE A 81 -5.27 -11.62 1.55
N THR A 82 -4.99 -12.17 2.71
CA THR A 82 -5.80 -11.90 3.91
C THR A 82 -5.80 -10.42 4.25
N PHE A 83 -4.63 -9.79 4.22
CA PHE A 83 -4.50 -8.37 4.57
C PHE A 83 -5.21 -7.48 3.56
N VAL A 84 -4.98 -7.73 2.27
CA VAL A 84 -5.60 -6.93 1.20
C VAL A 84 -7.12 -7.08 1.22
N LYS A 85 -7.62 -8.29 1.40
CA LYS A 85 -9.05 -8.54 1.49
C LYS A 85 -9.68 -7.70 2.60
N GLU A 86 -9.09 -7.70 3.79
CA GLU A 86 -9.61 -6.93 4.91
C GLU A 86 -9.53 -5.42 4.67
N MET A 87 -8.49 -4.93 3.97
CA MET A 87 -8.40 -3.52 3.61
C MET A 87 -9.53 -3.11 2.68
N LEU A 88 -9.80 -3.91 1.67
CA LEU A 88 -10.89 -3.65 0.73
C LEU A 88 -12.23 -3.68 1.44
N GLU A 89 -12.45 -4.64 2.33
CA GLU A 89 -13.68 -4.75 3.13
C GLU A 89 -13.84 -3.57 4.09
N ALA A 90 -12.74 -2.96 4.51
CA ALA A 90 -12.75 -1.76 5.34
C ALA A 90 -12.97 -0.48 4.55
N GLY A 91 -13.17 -0.58 3.24
CA GLY A 91 -13.42 0.57 2.38
C GLY A 91 -12.18 1.31 1.91
N LYS A 92 -11.01 0.67 1.99
CA LYS A 92 -9.76 1.29 1.56
C LYS A 92 -9.41 0.85 0.15
N GLN A 93 -8.79 1.76 -0.59
CA GLN A 93 -8.26 1.44 -1.91
C GLN A 93 -6.90 0.76 -1.75
N VAL A 94 -6.60 -0.21 -2.60
CA VAL A 94 -5.36 -0.97 -2.52
C VAL A 94 -4.65 -0.95 -3.88
N ALA A 95 -3.37 -0.61 -3.87
CA ALA A 95 -2.46 -0.81 -4.98
C ALA A 95 -1.45 -1.88 -4.58
N THR A 96 -1.24 -2.87 -5.43
CA THR A 96 -0.30 -3.95 -5.13
C THR A 96 0.76 -4.08 -6.22
N SER A 97 2.00 -4.39 -5.82
CA SER A 97 3.07 -4.78 -6.73
C SER A 97 3.29 -6.30 -6.75
N ASN A 98 2.42 -7.04 -6.09
CA ASN A 98 2.58 -8.47 -5.83
C ASN A 98 2.00 -9.31 -6.97
N LYS A 99 2.84 -9.74 -7.89
CA LYS A 99 2.42 -10.53 -9.06
C LYS A 99 1.78 -11.87 -8.67
N ASN A 100 2.32 -12.52 -7.64
CA ASN A 100 1.79 -13.81 -7.19
C ASN A 100 0.38 -13.68 -6.65
N LEU A 101 0.11 -12.60 -5.92
CA LEU A 101 -1.21 -12.31 -5.40
C LEU A 101 -2.22 -12.09 -6.53
N VAL A 102 -1.85 -11.26 -7.49
CA VAL A 102 -2.73 -10.95 -8.63
C VAL A 102 -3.00 -12.20 -9.46
N ALA A 103 -1.99 -13.02 -9.71
CA ALA A 103 -2.14 -14.24 -10.48
C ALA A 103 -3.07 -15.25 -9.77
N ALA A 104 -2.94 -15.39 -8.46
CA ALA A 104 -3.69 -16.39 -7.70
C ALA A 104 -5.08 -15.93 -7.27
N LYS A 105 -5.23 -14.64 -6.95
CA LYS A 105 -6.42 -14.10 -6.27
C LYS A 105 -6.95 -12.81 -6.90
N GLY A 106 -6.41 -12.39 -8.02
CA GLY A 106 -6.78 -11.09 -8.62
C GLY A 106 -8.26 -10.95 -8.89
N ALA A 107 -8.89 -11.95 -9.50
CA ALA A 107 -10.32 -11.89 -9.82
C ALA A 107 -11.18 -11.79 -8.57
N GLU A 108 -10.84 -12.53 -7.52
CA GLU A 108 -11.56 -12.50 -6.26
C GLU A 108 -11.43 -11.14 -5.58
N LEU A 109 -10.21 -10.57 -5.57
CA LEU A 109 -9.95 -9.27 -4.97
C LEU A 109 -10.64 -8.14 -5.73
N ILE A 110 -10.68 -8.21 -7.05
CA ILE A 110 -11.40 -7.23 -7.88
C ILE A 110 -12.89 -7.26 -7.54
N LYS A 111 -13.46 -8.45 -7.37
CA LYS A 111 -14.87 -8.59 -7.00
C LYS A 111 -15.13 -7.98 -5.61
N ILE A 112 -14.28 -8.26 -4.64
CA ILE A 112 -14.41 -7.70 -3.30
C ILE A 112 -14.33 -6.17 -3.35
N ALA A 113 -13.37 -5.64 -4.09
CA ALA A 113 -13.23 -4.19 -4.26
C ALA A 113 -14.48 -3.56 -4.85
N ARG A 114 -15.02 -4.18 -5.90
CA ARG A 114 -16.24 -3.70 -6.55
C ARG A 114 -17.42 -3.72 -5.58
N ASP A 115 -17.58 -4.78 -4.80
CA ASP A 115 -18.66 -4.92 -3.85
C ASP A 115 -18.61 -3.86 -2.75
N HIS A 116 -17.42 -3.30 -2.48
CA HIS A 116 -17.21 -2.27 -1.46
C HIS A 116 -16.98 -0.86 -2.04
N GLY A 117 -17.12 -0.71 -3.35
CA GLY A 117 -16.99 0.59 -3.99
C GLY A 117 -15.59 1.18 -3.98
N VAL A 118 -14.55 0.34 -3.92
CA VAL A 118 -13.15 0.76 -3.91
C VAL A 118 -12.40 0.12 -5.05
N ASN A 119 -11.16 0.57 -5.28
CA ASN A 119 -10.31 0.05 -6.34
C ASN A 119 -9.27 -0.92 -5.80
N PHE A 120 -8.99 -1.96 -6.58
CA PHE A 120 -7.83 -2.82 -6.40
C PHE A 120 -7.05 -2.78 -7.71
N GLN A 121 -5.81 -2.29 -7.67
CA GLN A 121 -5.00 -2.05 -8.86
C GLN A 121 -3.63 -2.68 -8.72
N PHE A 122 -3.11 -3.16 -9.86
CA PHE A 122 -1.74 -3.66 -9.94
C PHE A 122 -0.82 -2.52 -10.35
N ALA A 123 0.23 -2.29 -9.55
CA ALA A 123 1.24 -1.30 -9.81
C ALA A 123 2.55 -2.01 -10.13
N ALA A 124 3.10 -1.80 -11.33
CA ALA A 124 4.36 -2.39 -11.74
C ALA A 124 5.49 -1.38 -11.64
N ARG A 125 6.70 -1.87 -11.34
CA ARG A 125 7.88 -1.03 -11.37
C ARG A 125 8.33 -0.84 -12.82
N VAL A 126 8.37 0.41 -13.27
CA VAL A 126 8.79 0.76 -14.63
C VAL A 126 9.82 1.88 -14.55
N GLY A 127 11.05 1.61 -15.02
CA GLY A 127 12.07 2.63 -15.18
C GLY A 127 12.38 3.44 -13.92
N GLY A 128 12.41 2.79 -12.74
CA GLY A 128 12.69 3.47 -11.47
C GLY A 128 11.49 4.10 -10.78
N GLY A 129 10.29 3.95 -11.34
CA GLY A 129 9.05 4.39 -10.73
C GLY A 129 8.00 3.29 -10.72
N LEU A 130 6.82 3.58 -10.18
CA LEU A 130 5.67 2.68 -10.22
C LEU A 130 4.68 3.18 -11.25
N ALA A 131 4.14 2.26 -12.07
CA ALA A 131 3.07 2.54 -13.01
C ALA A 131 1.86 1.66 -12.65
N ILE A 132 0.67 2.26 -12.68
CA ILE A 132 -0.57 1.53 -12.44
C ILE A 132 -1.03 0.93 -13.75
N ILE A 133 -1.27 -0.38 -13.74
CA ILE A 133 -1.75 -1.12 -14.89
C ILE A 133 -3.24 -1.40 -14.69
N ARG A 134 -4.02 -0.94 -15.62
CA ARG A 134 -5.47 -1.10 -15.58
C ARG A 134 -5.92 -2.25 -16.48
#